data_493129f622d83c87fb03f1fca205b249
#
_entry.id   493129f622d83c87fb03f1fca205b249
#
_cell.length_a   1.000
_cell.length_b   1.000
_cell.length_c   1.000
_cell.angle_alpha   90.00
_cell.angle_beta   90.00
_cell.angle_gamma   90.00
#
_symmetry.space_group_name_H-M   'P 1'
#
loop_
_entity.id
_entity.type
_entity.pdbx_description
1 polymer ?
#
loop_
_entity_poly.entity_id
_entity_poly.type
_entity_poly.pdbx_seq_one_letter_code
_entity_poly.pdbx_strand_id
1 'polypeptide(L)'
;MTDKRPFPLPTGYFAIPLGLSALSLAWLHMGDTLSFSRNVSDIIGVTSVSVWALFVLLYIYKMIYFSQEVRDEYCCPIRFSFLALIPITTMLSGDVLYRWFPLIGEGLIWIGTIGQLLFASVRISALWKDGTFEEKSTLPPFYLPSVATNFTSASSLALLGYQDLGYFFLGAGMIAWIIYEPVLFQRLRVLQIEPQFRPTMGIILAPAFVGSSAYLSLNGGEIDLFVKLLWGYGFLQMFFLIRLFPWISEKGLNIGFWAFSFGLASLANGAVSFVHHNVLSGLANGAFIFANLMMSGLVLMTLGKIFKGQFWLK
;
A
#
# COMPACT_ATOMS: atom_id res chain seq x y z
N MET A 1 0.82 33.77 18.44
CA MET A 1 0.75 32.52 17.65
C MET A 1 -0.69 32.06 17.70
N THR A 2 -1.41 32.20 16.62
CA THR A 2 -2.80 31.72 16.52
C THR A 2 -2.76 30.19 16.59
N ASP A 3 -3.40 29.65 17.59
CA ASP A 3 -3.58 28.20 17.82
C ASP A 3 -4.46 27.62 16.68
N LYS A 4 -3.85 27.49 15.48
CA LYS A 4 -4.53 26.87 14.35
C LYS A 4 -4.59 25.38 14.62
N ARG A 5 -5.80 24.85 14.75
CA ARG A 5 -6.03 23.40 14.82
C ARG A 5 -5.33 22.71 13.64
N PRO A 6 -4.67 21.57 13.87
CA PRO A 6 -4.00 20.85 12.79
C PRO A 6 -5.02 20.42 11.72
N PHE A 7 -4.55 20.30 10.47
CA PHE A 7 -5.41 19.85 9.39
C PHE A 7 -5.90 18.41 9.68
N PRO A 8 -7.20 18.14 9.56
CA PRO A 8 -7.79 16.91 10.09
C PRO A 8 -7.43 15.64 9.34
N LEU A 9 -6.81 15.71 8.14
CA LEU A 9 -6.45 14.56 7.31
C LEU A 9 -4.94 14.31 7.31
N PRO A 10 -4.44 13.31 8.07
CA PRO A 10 -3.05 12.84 7.97
C PRO A 10 -2.82 12.13 6.63
N THR A 11 -1.62 12.26 6.07
CA THR A 11 -1.23 11.61 4.81
C THR A 11 -1.36 10.09 4.88
N GLY A 12 -1.14 9.49 6.06
CA GLY A 12 -1.33 8.04 6.26
C GLY A 12 -2.74 7.52 5.96
N TYR A 13 -3.76 8.39 5.92
CA TYR A 13 -5.13 7.98 5.59
C TYR A 13 -5.30 7.55 4.13
N PHE A 14 -4.38 7.94 3.24
CA PHE A 14 -4.33 7.42 1.87
C PHE A 14 -4.14 5.88 1.81
N ALA A 15 -3.74 5.24 2.91
CA ALA A 15 -3.76 3.78 2.99
C ALA A 15 -5.18 3.17 2.87
N ILE A 16 -6.25 3.94 3.13
CA ILE A 16 -7.64 3.50 2.95
C ILE A 16 -7.95 3.26 1.47
N PRO A 17 -7.89 4.26 0.58
CA PRO A 17 -8.12 4.03 -0.84
C PRO A 17 -7.06 3.11 -1.46
N LEU A 18 -5.82 3.07 -0.94
CA LEU A 18 -4.80 2.11 -1.37
C LEU A 18 -5.30 0.66 -1.24
N GLY A 19 -5.69 0.29 -0.03
CA GLY A 19 -6.14 -1.08 0.26
C GLY A 19 -7.44 -1.43 -0.46
N LEU A 20 -8.39 -0.49 -0.55
CA LEU A 20 -9.66 -0.69 -1.26
C LEU A 20 -9.45 -0.84 -2.77
N SER A 21 -8.61 -0.02 -3.41
CA SER A 21 -8.30 -0.17 -4.84
C SER A 21 -7.65 -1.53 -5.12
N ALA A 22 -6.65 -1.91 -4.34
CA ALA A 22 -5.99 -3.20 -4.49
C ALA A 22 -6.96 -4.38 -4.28
N LEU A 23 -7.89 -4.28 -3.31
CA LEU A 23 -8.91 -5.30 -3.08
C LEU A 23 -9.94 -5.35 -4.22
N SER A 24 -10.35 -4.21 -4.78
CA SER A 24 -11.20 -4.14 -5.97
C SER A 24 -10.58 -4.89 -7.14
N LEU A 25 -9.28 -4.70 -7.39
CA LEU A 25 -8.56 -5.39 -8.45
C LEU A 25 -8.45 -6.90 -8.19
N ALA A 26 -8.28 -7.34 -6.94
CA ALA A 26 -8.30 -8.75 -6.58
C ALA A 26 -9.67 -9.40 -6.87
N TRP A 27 -10.77 -8.71 -6.54
CA TRP A 27 -12.12 -9.17 -6.88
C TRP A 27 -12.41 -9.13 -8.37
N LEU A 28 -11.86 -8.18 -9.11
CA LEU A 28 -11.95 -8.15 -10.57
C LEU A 28 -11.26 -9.37 -11.20
N HIS A 29 -10.07 -9.70 -10.70
CA HIS A 29 -9.30 -10.86 -11.14
C HIS A 29 -10.02 -12.19 -10.85
N MET A 30 -10.81 -12.27 -9.76
CA MET A 30 -11.66 -13.42 -9.43
C MET A 30 -12.87 -13.57 -10.38
N GLY A 31 -13.18 -12.56 -11.21
CA GLY A 31 -14.43 -12.46 -11.99
C GLY A 31 -14.81 -13.63 -12.84
N ASP A 32 -13.85 -14.43 -13.28
CA ASP A 32 -14.10 -15.61 -14.10
C ASP A 32 -14.48 -16.84 -13.27
N THR A 33 -14.24 -16.82 -11.97
CA THR A 33 -14.53 -17.91 -11.04
C THR A 33 -15.88 -17.78 -10.33
N LEU A 34 -16.28 -16.54 -9.98
CA LEU A 34 -17.51 -16.24 -9.24
C LEU A 34 -18.34 -15.17 -9.98
N SER A 35 -19.55 -15.47 -10.35
CA SER A 35 -20.43 -14.61 -11.17
C SER A 35 -20.71 -13.23 -10.54
N PHE A 36 -20.66 -13.11 -9.21
CA PHE A 36 -20.92 -11.84 -8.52
C PHE A 36 -19.67 -10.99 -8.23
N SER A 37 -18.47 -11.50 -8.52
CA SER A 37 -17.22 -10.86 -8.11
C SER A 37 -16.98 -9.54 -8.85
N ARG A 38 -17.43 -9.40 -10.10
CA ARG A 38 -17.39 -8.12 -10.82
C ARG A 38 -18.19 -7.03 -10.09
N ASN A 39 -19.39 -7.35 -9.62
CA ASN A 39 -20.22 -6.39 -8.87
C ASN A 39 -19.56 -5.97 -7.56
N VAL A 40 -18.94 -6.92 -6.85
CA VAL A 40 -18.18 -6.63 -5.63
C VAL A 40 -16.98 -5.73 -5.95
N SER A 41 -16.22 -6.06 -7.00
CA SER A 41 -15.13 -5.23 -7.51
C SER A 41 -15.59 -3.81 -7.83
N ASP A 42 -16.72 -3.65 -8.53
CA ASP A 42 -17.26 -2.35 -8.92
C ASP A 42 -17.63 -1.49 -7.71
N ILE A 43 -18.33 -2.07 -6.74
CA ILE A 43 -18.72 -1.36 -5.51
C ILE A 43 -17.48 -0.90 -4.73
N ILE A 44 -16.52 -1.78 -4.53
CA ILE A 44 -15.27 -1.46 -3.81
C ILE A 44 -14.47 -0.42 -4.61
N GLY A 45 -14.35 -0.59 -5.93
CA GLY A 45 -13.60 0.28 -6.82
C GLY A 45 -14.16 1.70 -6.87
N VAL A 46 -15.46 1.85 -7.08
CA VAL A 46 -16.13 3.16 -7.06
C VAL A 46 -15.96 3.83 -5.70
N THR A 47 -16.14 3.09 -4.61
CA THR A 47 -15.91 3.59 -3.26
C THR A 47 -14.47 4.07 -3.09
N SER A 48 -13.50 3.26 -3.51
CA SER A 48 -12.09 3.59 -3.38
C SER A 48 -11.70 4.85 -4.16
N VAL A 49 -12.10 4.92 -5.43
CA VAL A 49 -11.83 6.09 -6.28
C VAL A 49 -12.48 7.36 -5.73
N SER A 50 -13.71 7.25 -5.18
CA SER A 50 -14.40 8.38 -4.55
C SER A 50 -13.65 8.89 -3.31
N VAL A 51 -13.17 7.97 -2.45
CA VAL A 51 -12.37 8.32 -1.27
C VAL A 51 -11.02 8.90 -1.68
N TRP A 52 -10.36 8.33 -2.69
CA TRP A 52 -9.11 8.85 -3.24
C TRP A 52 -9.30 10.28 -3.76
N ALA A 53 -10.31 10.53 -4.58
CA ALA A 53 -10.57 11.85 -5.14
C ALA A 53 -10.84 12.88 -4.04
N LEU A 54 -11.66 12.54 -3.04
CA LEU A 54 -11.88 13.37 -1.87
C LEU A 54 -10.57 13.71 -1.14
N PHE A 55 -9.73 12.70 -0.88
CA PHE A 55 -8.47 12.91 -0.15
C PHE A 55 -7.46 13.72 -0.95
N VAL A 56 -7.41 13.55 -2.28
CA VAL A 56 -6.57 14.39 -3.16
C VAL A 56 -7.02 15.85 -3.09
N LEU A 57 -8.33 16.12 -3.21
CA LEU A 57 -8.87 17.48 -3.11
C LEU A 57 -8.58 18.10 -1.74
N LEU A 58 -8.77 17.35 -0.66
CA LEU A 58 -8.44 17.80 0.71
C LEU A 58 -6.94 18.05 0.88
N TYR A 59 -6.10 17.23 0.25
CA TYR A 59 -4.65 17.41 0.33
C TYR A 59 -4.18 18.62 -0.49
N ILE A 60 -4.78 18.87 -1.66
CA ILE A 60 -4.54 20.11 -2.43
C ILE A 60 -4.95 21.33 -1.59
N TYR A 61 -6.12 21.29 -0.96
CA TYR A 61 -6.54 22.35 -0.03
C TYR A 61 -5.53 22.56 1.10
N LYS A 62 -5.02 21.45 1.71
CA LYS A 62 -3.96 21.50 2.72
C LYS A 62 -2.69 22.16 2.18
N MET A 63 -2.26 21.83 0.97
CA MET A 63 -1.07 22.44 0.34
C MET A 63 -1.20 23.96 0.20
N ILE A 64 -2.40 24.46 -0.11
CA ILE A 64 -2.65 25.88 -0.33
C ILE A 64 -2.74 26.63 1.01
N TYR A 65 -3.52 26.11 1.96
CA TYR A 65 -3.88 26.86 3.19
C TYR A 65 -3.09 26.45 4.43
N PHE A 66 -2.44 25.28 4.43
CA PHE A 66 -1.66 24.71 5.53
C PHE A 66 -0.26 24.30 5.06
N SER A 67 0.36 25.10 4.21
CA SER A 67 1.66 24.81 3.57
C SER A 67 2.78 24.51 4.59
N GLN A 68 2.74 25.13 5.77
CA GLN A 68 3.71 24.86 6.83
C GLN A 68 3.58 23.40 7.34
N GLU A 69 2.36 22.90 7.53
CA GLU A 69 2.15 21.51 7.96
C GLU A 69 2.62 20.50 6.89
N VAL A 70 2.39 20.82 5.60
CA VAL A 70 2.91 20.00 4.50
C VAL A 70 4.44 19.98 4.52
N ARG A 71 5.08 21.11 4.77
CA ARG A 71 6.53 21.20 4.92
C ARG A 71 7.03 20.39 6.11
N ASP A 72 6.32 20.46 7.25
CA ASP A 72 6.65 19.69 8.45
C ASP A 72 6.47 18.18 8.23
N GLU A 73 5.47 17.76 7.46
CA GLU A 73 5.33 16.36 7.04
C GLU A 73 6.48 15.92 6.13
N TYR A 74 6.84 16.75 5.15
CA TYR A 74 7.93 16.47 4.22
C TYR A 74 9.30 16.39 4.95
N CYS A 75 9.55 17.24 5.93
CA CYS A 75 10.80 17.25 6.68
C CYS A 75 10.86 16.20 7.80
N CYS A 76 9.71 15.67 8.25
CA CYS A 76 9.67 14.71 9.35
C CYS A 76 10.27 13.36 8.94
N PRO A 77 11.23 12.78 9.70
CA PRO A 77 11.89 11.52 9.37
C PRO A 77 10.99 10.32 9.20
N ILE A 78 9.81 10.33 9.80
CA ILE A 78 8.83 9.22 9.72
C ILE A 78 7.70 9.57 8.75
N ARG A 79 7.13 10.78 8.89
CA ARG A 79 5.91 11.15 8.14
C ARG A 79 6.13 11.34 6.64
N PHE A 80 7.36 11.72 6.21
CA PHE A 80 7.64 11.88 4.79
C PHE A 80 7.36 10.62 3.97
N SER A 81 7.57 9.43 4.55
CA SER A 81 7.35 8.16 3.87
C SER A 81 5.89 7.96 3.47
N PHE A 82 4.94 8.50 4.24
CA PHE A 82 3.51 8.41 3.91
C PHE A 82 3.12 9.30 2.72
N LEU A 83 3.92 10.29 2.34
CA LEU A 83 3.67 11.08 1.14
C LEU A 83 3.70 10.23 -0.14
N ALA A 84 4.46 9.15 -0.13
CA ALA A 84 4.49 8.18 -1.22
C ALA A 84 3.14 7.47 -1.45
N LEU A 85 2.24 7.47 -0.45
CA LEU A 85 0.88 6.93 -0.63
C LEU A 85 0.09 7.72 -1.69
N ILE A 86 0.36 9.00 -1.88
CA ILE A 86 -0.36 9.83 -2.87
C ILE A 86 -0.12 9.30 -4.28
N PRO A 87 1.13 9.19 -4.80
CA PRO A 87 1.35 8.62 -6.12
C PRO A 87 0.94 7.14 -6.22
N ILE A 88 1.13 6.31 -5.17
CA ILE A 88 0.72 4.91 -5.20
C ILE A 88 -0.81 4.80 -5.39
N THR A 89 -1.58 5.54 -4.58
CA THR A 89 -3.06 5.49 -4.68
C THR A 89 -3.56 6.10 -5.97
N THR A 90 -2.84 7.07 -6.55
CA THR A 90 -3.17 7.64 -7.85
C THR A 90 -3.01 6.60 -8.96
N MET A 91 -1.91 5.83 -8.97
CA MET A 91 -1.72 4.71 -9.90
C MET A 91 -2.84 3.67 -9.76
N LEU A 92 -3.09 3.18 -8.54
CA LEU A 92 -4.14 2.16 -8.32
C LEU A 92 -5.55 2.67 -8.62
N SER A 93 -5.85 3.95 -8.39
CA SER A 93 -7.11 4.54 -8.84
C SER A 93 -7.18 4.60 -10.36
N GLY A 94 -6.05 4.82 -11.03
CA GLY A 94 -5.90 4.70 -12.48
C GLY A 94 -6.20 3.28 -12.96
N ASP A 95 -5.61 2.26 -12.32
CA ASP A 95 -5.84 0.84 -12.65
C ASP A 95 -7.32 0.47 -12.54
N VAL A 96 -8.01 0.93 -11.47
CA VAL A 96 -9.44 0.71 -11.26
C VAL A 96 -10.27 1.40 -12.33
N LEU A 97 -9.94 2.65 -12.70
CA LEU A 97 -10.69 3.45 -13.68
C LEU A 97 -10.43 3.02 -15.12
N TYR A 98 -9.28 2.41 -15.40
CA TYR A 98 -8.84 2.07 -16.76
C TYR A 98 -9.88 1.27 -17.55
N ARG A 99 -10.61 0.38 -16.88
CA ARG A 99 -11.65 -0.45 -17.53
C ARG A 99 -12.88 0.32 -18.00
N TRP A 100 -13.24 1.46 -17.35
CA TRP A 100 -14.40 2.28 -17.72
C TRP A 100 -14.01 3.52 -18.51
N PHE A 101 -12.86 4.10 -18.15
CA PHE A 101 -12.33 5.33 -18.70
C PHE A 101 -10.83 5.18 -19.01
N PRO A 102 -10.46 4.44 -20.09
CA PRO A 102 -9.06 4.11 -20.38
C PRO A 102 -8.12 5.32 -20.39
N LEU A 103 -8.53 6.42 -21.05
CA LEU A 103 -7.69 7.62 -21.14
C LEU A 103 -7.45 8.28 -19.78
N ILE A 104 -8.44 8.29 -18.89
CA ILE A 104 -8.30 8.84 -17.54
C ILE A 104 -7.43 7.91 -16.71
N GLY A 105 -7.69 6.60 -16.77
CA GLY A 105 -6.91 5.59 -16.06
C GLY A 105 -5.44 5.64 -16.44
N GLU A 106 -5.14 5.63 -17.74
CA GLU A 106 -3.77 5.77 -18.25
C GLU A 106 -3.09 7.05 -17.76
N GLY A 107 -3.78 8.19 -17.86
CA GLY A 107 -3.28 9.47 -17.39
C GLY A 107 -2.92 9.46 -15.89
N LEU A 108 -3.76 8.85 -15.05
CA LEU A 108 -3.50 8.71 -13.61
C LEU A 108 -2.33 7.78 -13.32
N ILE A 109 -2.18 6.69 -14.06
CA ILE A 109 -1.04 5.76 -13.93
C ILE A 109 0.26 6.52 -14.24
N TRP A 110 0.32 7.27 -15.34
CA TRP A 110 1.52 8.05 -15.69
C TRP A 110 1.81 9.16 -14.68
N ILE A 111 0.78 9.89 -14.21
CA ILE A 111 0.94 10.93 -13.17
C ILE A 111 1.51 10.31 -11.89
N GLY A 112 0.98 9.19 -11.45
CA GLY A 112 1.48 8.48 -10.26
C GLY A 112 2.91 7.96 -10.46
N THR A 113 3.21 7.34 -11.61
CA THR A 113 4.55 6.81 -11.92
C THR A 113 5.61 7.92 -11.99
N ILE A 114 5.31 9.03 -12.65
CA ILE A 114 6.23 10.18 -12.70
C ILE A 114 6.35 10.82 -11.31
N GLY A 115 5.22 10.99 -10.62
CA GLY A 115 5.18 11.58 -9.28
C GLY A 115 6.03 10.81 -8.27
N GLN A 116 5.97 9.46 -8.28
CA GLN A 116 6.80 8.65 -7.40
C GLN A 116 8.30 8.75 -7.75
N LEU A 117 8.65 8.79 -9.04
CA LEU A 117 10.06 8.96 -9.46
C LEU A 117 10.62 10.31 -9.02
N LEU A 118 9.85 11.38 -9.19
CA LEU A 118 10.23 12.72 -8.73
C LEU A 118 10.39 12.75 -7.20
N PHE A 119 9.45 12.16 -6.47
CA PHE A 119 9.52 12.07 -5.02
C PHE A 119 10.75 11.27 -4.57
N ALA A 120 10.99 10.09 -5.16
CA ALA A 120 12.14 9.25 -4.86
C ALA A 120 13.47 9.96 -5.19
N SER A 121 13.56 10.60 -6.38
CA SER A 121 14.80 11.31 -6.81
C SER A 121 15.15 12.45 -5.86
N VAL A 122 14.18 13.14 -5.31
CA VAL A 122 14.44 14.28 -4.40
C VAL A 122 14.62 13.80 -2.95
N ARG A 123 13.73 12.93 -2.48
CA ARG A 123 13.66 12.62 -1.04
C ARG A 123 14.47 11.40 -0.65
N ILE A 124 14.46 10.33 -1.49
CA ILE A 124 15.24 9.13 -1.19
C ILE A 124 16.73 9.35 -1.50
N SER A 125 17.06 10.07 -2.57
CA SER A 125 18.45 10.41 -2.86
C SER A 125 19.12 11.25 -1.76
N ALA A 126 18.33 12.01 -1.00
CA ALA A 126 18.85 12.77 0.15
C ALA A 126 19.43 11.87 1.25
N LEU A 127 19.06 10.57 1.30
CA LEU A 127 19.69 9.59 2.20
C LEU A 127 21.19 9.38 1.91
N TRP A 128 21.61 9.66 0.68
CA TRP A 128 23.01 9.51 0.28
C TRP A 128 23.86 10.75 0.58
N LYS A 129 23.26 11.78 1.16
CA LYS A 129 23.94 12.99 1.61
C LYS A 129 24.11 12.99 3.13
N ASP A 130 25.32 12.98 3.56
CA ASP A 130 25.88 13.29 4.88
C ASP A 130 24.88 13.37 6.07
N GLY A 131 24.33 12.24 6.50
CA GLY A 131 23.60 12.15 7.76
C GLY A 131 22.33 13.00 7.89
N THR A 132 21.73 13.40 6.77
CA THR A 132 20.49 14.21 6.77
C THR A 132 19.26 13.43 7.28
N PHE A 133 19.37 12.12 7.44
CA PHE A 133 18.34 11.26 8.01
C PHE A 133 18.75 10.73 9.37
N GLU A 134 17.87 10.95 10.34
CA GLU A 134 18.01 10.31 11.65
C GLU A 134 17.75 8.81 11.52
N GLU A 135 18.34 8.02 12.42
CA GLU A 135 18.06 6.58 12.55
C GLU A 135 16.56 6.26 12.65
N LYS A 136 15.74 7.18 13.16
CA LYS A 136 14.28 7.07 13.26
C LYS A 136 13.58 6.99 11.89
N SER A 137 14.24 7.37 10.79
CA SER A 137 13.70 7.24 9.44
C SER A 137 13.60 5.77 8.99
N THR A 138 14.42 4.89 9.57
CA THR A 138 14.46 3.47 9.25
C THR A 138 13.36 2.73 10.01
N LEU A 139 12.14 2.83 9.51
CA LEU A 139 10.94 2.16 10.03
C LEU A 139 10.14 1.58 8.85
N PRO A 140 9.18 0.66 9.09
CA PRO A 140 8.39 0.02 8.04
C PRO A 140 7.78 0.98 7.00
N PRO A 141 7.32 2.21 7.34
CA PRO A 141 6.83 3.16 6.33
C PRO A 141 7.82 3.49 5.21
N PHE A 142 9.12 3.31 5.42
CA PHE A 142 10.13 3.55 4.38
C PHE A 142 10.01 2.61 3.17
N TYR A 143 9.35 1.47 3.31
CA TYR A 143 8.99 0.63 2.16
C TYR A 143 8.05 1.32 1.17
N LEU A 144 7.26 2.30 1.61
CA LEU A 144 6.31 2.98 0.73
C LEU A 144 7.02 3.70 -0.41
N PRO A 145 7.98 4.64 -0.16
CA PRO A 145 8.64 5.36 -1.24
C PRO A 145 9.73 4.57 -1.98
N SER A 146 10.26 3.51 -1.39
CA SER A 146 11.41 2.80 -1.96
C SER A 146 11.03 1.50 -2.64
N VAL A 147 10.00 0.81 -2.17
CA VAL A 147 9.62 -0.54 -2.62
C VAL A 147 8.22 -0.55 -3.21
N ALA A 148 7.21 -0.15 -2.44
CA ALA A 148 5.81 -0.28 -2.83
C ALA A 148 5.46 0.57 -4.07
N THR A 149 5.99 1.79 -4.19
CA THR A 149 5.83 2.63 -5.39
C THR A 149 6.34 1.95 -6.64
N ASN A 150 7.49 1.30 -6.56
CA ASN A 150 8.09 0.60 -7.70
C ASN A 150 7.27 -0.63 -8.10
N PHE A 151 6.83 -1.44 -7.13
CA PHE A 151 5.97 -2.59 -7.43
C PHE A 151 4.62 -2.18 -8.01
N THR A 152 4.03 -1.08 -7.52
CA THR A 152 2.78 -0.55 -8.10
C THR A 152 3.01 -0.04 -9.52
N SER A 153 4.10 0.70 -9.77
CA SER A 153 4.45 1.12 -11.14
C SER A 153 4.64 -0.09 -12.06
N ALA A 154 5.25 -1.17 -11.57
CA ALA A 154 5.45 -2.40 -12.35
C ALA A 154 4.12 -3.03 -12.78
N SER A 155 3.17 -3.20 -11.85
CA SER A 155 1.86 -3.78 -12.16
C SER A 155 0.99 -2.86 -13.02
N SER A 156 0.98 -1.55 -12.75
CA SER A 156 0.19 -0.59 -13.54
C SER A 156 0.72 -0.44 -14.96
N LEU A 157 2.04 -0.48 -15.16
CA LEU A 157 2.64 -0.47 -16.51
C LEU A 157 2.41 -1.78 -17.26
N ALA A 158 2.39 -2.91 -16.56
CA ALA A 158 1.97 -4.19 -17.15
C ALA A 158 0.52 -4.13 -17.67
N LEU A 159 -0.39 -3.52 -16.90
CA LEU A 159 -1.79 -3.30 -17.32
C LEU A 159 -1.87 -2.47 -18.62
N LEU A 160 -0.98 -1.49 -18.79
CA LEU A 160 -0.91 -0.65 -20.00
C LEU A 160 -0.17 -1.33 -21.17
N GLY A 161 0.38 -2.53 -20.99
CA GLY A 161 1.13 -3.26 -22.01
C GLY A 161 2.61 -2.92 -22.09
N TYR A 162 3.15 -2.10 -21.17
CA TYR A 162 4.57 -1.74 -21.11
C TYR A 162 5.38 -2.72 -20.24
N GLN A 163 5.40 -4.02 -20.60
CA GLN A 163 6.03 -5.08 -19.82
C GLN A 163 7.51 -4.82 -19.50
N ASP A 164 8.31 -4.44 -20.49
CA ASP A 164 9.75 -4.20 -20.28
C ASP A 164 10.01 -3.08 -19.25
N LEU A 165 9.26 -1.99 -19.36
CA LEU A 165 9.34 -0.91 -18.38
C LEU A 165 8.83 -1.36 -16.99
N GLY A 166 7.79 -2.19 -16.95
CA GLY A 166 7.31 -2.84 -15.74
C GLY A 166 8.40 -3.67 -15.06
N TYR A 167 9.18 -4.45 -15.83
CA TYR A 167 10.31 -5.20 -15.28
C TYR A 167 11.42 -4.30 -14.72
N PHE A 168 11.68 -3.12 -15.30
CA PHE A 168 12.65 -2.17 -14.71
C PHE A 168 12.19 -1.71 -13.33
N PHE A 169 10.91 -1.36 -13.17
CA PHE A 169 10.36 -0.99 -11.87
C PHE A 169 10.31 -2.17 -10.89
N LEU A 170 9.96 -3.36 -11.36
CA LEU A 170 10.02 -4.57 -10.52
C LEU A 170 11.44 -4.79 -9.99
N GLY A 171 12.44 -4.73 -10.86
CA GLY A 171 13.84 -4.87 -10.48
C GLY A 171 14.29 -3.81 -9.48
N ALA A 172 13.94 -2.55 -9.71
CA ALA A 172 14.22 -1.45 -8.76
C ALA A 172 13.61 -1.70 -7.39
N GLY A 173 12.32 -2.12 -7.34
CA GLY A 173 11.63 -2.45 -6.10
C GLY A 173 12.24 -3.64 -5.38
N MET A 174 12.59 -4.72 -6.11
CA MET A 174 13.21 -5.92 -5.55
C MET A 174 14.58 -5.64 -4.93
N ILE A 175 15.43 -4.93 -5.65
CA ILE A 175 16.77 -4.57 -5.15
C ILE A 175 16.67 -3.63 -3.96
N ALA A 176 15.79 -2.62 -4.00
CA ALA A 176 15.55 -1.74 -2.87
C ALA A 176 15.07 -2.52 -1.64
N TRP A 177 14.17 -3.50 -1.82
CA TRP A 177 13.70 -4.35 -0.73
C TRP A 177 14.82 -5.19 -0.13
N ILE A 178 15.57 -5.93 -0.95
CA ILE A 178 16.67 -6.79 -0.50
C ILE A 178 17.73 -5.99 0.28
N ILE A 179 18.04 -4.76 -0.16
CA ILE A 179 18.99 -3.90 0.54
C ILE A 179 18.41 -3.37 1.86
N TYR A 180 17.16 -2.98 1.87
CA TYR A 180 16.54 -2.32 3.02
C TYR A 180 16.09 -3.29 4.12
N GLU A 181 15.67 -4.50 3.76
CA GLU A 181 15.15 -5.51 4.70
C GLU A 181 16.13 -5.82 5.86
N PRO A 182 17.42 -6.13 5.63
CA PRO A 182 18.37 -6.35 6.72
C PRO A 182 18.57 -5.12 7.62
N VAL A 183 18.56 -3.92 7.01
CA VAL A 183 18.72 -2.66 7.75
C VAL A 183 17.51 -2.44 8.65
N LEU A 184 16.31 -2.70 8.15
CA LEU A 184 15.08 -2.62 8.93
C LEU A 184 15.07 -3.62 10.09
N PHE A 185 15.42 -4.88 9.85
CA PHE A 185 15.49 -5.89 10.90
C PHE A 185 16.51 -5.57 11.98
N GLN A 186 17.70 -5.09 11.59
CA GLN A 186 18.68 -4.58 12.54
C GLN A 186 18.09 -3.45 13.38
N ARG A 187 17.36 -2.55 12.76
CA ARG A 187 16.74 -1.40 13.43
C ARG A 187 15.63 -1.81 14.39
N LEU A 188 14.74 -2.70 13.96
CA LEU A 188 13.64 -3.23 14.79
C LEU A 188 14.14 -3.97 16.04
N ARG A 189 15.34 -4.56 15.97
CA ARG A 189 15.96 -5.26 17.09
C ARG A 189 16.40 -4.32 18.22
N VAL A 190 16.80 -3.10 17.91
CA VAL A 190 17.38 -2.14 18.86
C VAL A 190 16.48 -0.95 19.18
N LEU A 191 15.52 -0.62 18.30
CA LEU A 191 14.64 0.52 18.47
C LEU A 191 13.31 0.10 19.12
N GLN A 192 12.91 0.83 20.17
CA GLN A 192 11.55 0.73 20.68
C GLN A 192 10.61 1.59 19.81
N ILE A 193 9.67 0.92 19.13
CA ILE A 193 8.62 1.61 18.38
C ILE A 193 7.56 2.11 19.37
N GLU A 194 7.31 3.41 19.34
CA GLU A 194 6.25 4.00 20.13
C GLU A 194 4.89 3.34 19.83
N PRO A 195 4.05 3.05 20.85
CA PRO A 195 2.80 2.29 20.67
C PRO A 195 1.87 2.83 19.58
N GLN A 196 1.85 4.14 19.36
CA GLN A 196 1.03 4.77 18.33
C GLN A 196 1.49 4.45 16.89
N PHE A 197 2.77 4.11 16.68
CA PHE A 197 3.34 3.76 15.38
C PHE A 197 3.42 2.25 15.13
N ARG A 198 3.16 1.41 16.11
CA ARG A 198 3.23 -0.05 15.98
C ARG A 198 2.31 -0.63 14.88
N PRO A 199 1.12 -0.08 14.60
CA PRO A 199 0.32 -0.53 13.47
C PRO A 199 1.04 -0.45 12.12
N THR A 200 2.05 0.43 11.97
CA THR A 200 2.87 0.51 10.74
C THR A 200 3.68 -0.75 10.46
N MET A 201 3.84 -1.66 11.45
CA MET A 201 4.43 -2.98 11.23
C MET A 201 3.67 -3.78 10.16
N GLY A 202 2.38 -3.50 9.94
CA GLY A 202 1.61 -4.10 8.85
C GLY A 202 2.18 -3.88 7.46
N ILE A 203 2.98 -2.81 7.26
CA ILE A 203 3.63 -2.52 5.99
C ILE A 203 4.66 -3.60 5.62
N ILE A 204 5.26 -4.28 6.60
CA ILE A 204 6.24 -5.36 6.38
C ILE A 204 5.64 -6.50 5.54
N LEU A 205 4.33 -6.71 5.62
CA LEU A 205 3.62 -7.72 4.84
C LEU A 205 3.60 -7.38 3.33
N ALA A 206 3.72 -6.10 2.97
CA ALA A 206 3.51 -5.65 1.60
C ALA A 206 4.61 -6.15 0.64
N PRO A 207 5.92 -6.04 0.88
CA PRO A 207 6.93 -6.32 -0.15
C PRO A 207 6.80 -7.70 -0.78
N ALA A 208 6.56 -8.76 0.00
CA ALA A 208 6.46 -10.13 -0.50
C ALA A 208 5.19 -10.31 -1.37
N PHE A 209 4.02 -9.89 -0.87
CA PHE A 209 2.76 -10.11 -1.59
C PHE A 209 2.53 -9.09 -2.71
N VAL A 210 2.91 -7.82 -2.53
CA VAL A 210 2.81 -6.80 -3.58
C VAL A 210 3.83 -7.09 -4.70
N GLY A 211 5.07 -7.45 -4.35
CA GLY A 211 6.08 -7.86 -5.31
C GLY A 211 5.68 -9.11 -6.09
N SER A 212 5.06 -10.08 -5.42
CA SER A 212 4.48 -11.26 -6.09
C SER A 212 3.36 -10.87 -7.07
N SER A 213 2.44 -10.00 -6.65
CA SER A 213 1.36 -9.51 -7.53
C SER A 213 1.89 -8.73 -8.73
N ALA A 214 2.91 -7.88 -8.52
CA ALA A 214 3.56 -7.14 -9.60
C ALA A 214 4.26 -8.08 -10.60
N TYR A 215 4.95 -9.09 -10.11
CA TYR A 215 5.58 -10.10 -10.97
C TYR A 215 4.55 -10.93 -11.75
N LEU A 216 3.46 -11.35 -11.09
CA LEU A 216 2.35 -12.07 -11.75
C LEU A 216 1.71 -11.23 -12.88
N SER A 217 1.61 -9.92 -12.72
CA SER A 217 1.11 -9.03 -13.78
C SER A 217 2.04 -8.97 -15.00
N LEU A 218 3.34 -9.24 -14.82
CA LEU A 218 4.37 -9.18 -15.86
C LEU A 218 4.63 -10.53 -16.54
N ASN A 219 4.53 -11.64 -15.78
CA ASN A 219 4.83 -12.98 -16.29
C ASN A 219 3.63 -13.73 -16.87
N GLY A 220 2.51 -13.03 -17.10
CA GLY A 220 1.28 -13.66 -17.61
C GLY A 220 0.48 -14.44 -16.56
N GLY A 221 0.73 -14.21 -15.28
CA GLY A 221 0.02 -14.85 -14.17
C GLY A 221 0.55 -16.21 -13.76
N GLU A 222 1.67 -16.69 -14.33
CA GLU A 222 2.21 -18.03 -14.09
C GLU A 222 2.74 -18.20 -12.66
N ILE A 223 2.38 -19.32 -12.03
CA ILE A 223 2.83 -19.70 -10.67
C ILE A 223 4.14 -20.49 -10.75
N ASP A 224 5.23 -19.78 -10.97
CA ASP A 224 6.57 -20.35 -11.02
C ASP A 224 7.27 -20.46 -9.63
N LEU A 225 8.55 -20.82 -9.62
CA LEU A 225 9.33 -20.92 -8.41
C LEU A 225 9.46 -19.58 -7.68
N PHE A 226 9.62 -18.48 -8.43
CA PHE A 226 9.83 -17.16 -7.86
C PHE A 226 8.60 -16.68 -7.07
N VAL A 227 7.40 -16.85 -7.63
CA VAL A 227 6.13 -16.56 -6.95
C VAL A 227 6.02 -17.37 -5.66
N LYS A 228 6.37 -18.66 -5.69
CA LYS A 228 6.30 -19.54 -4.51
C LYS A 228 7.28 -19.12 -3.41
N LEU A 229 8.48 -18.66 -3.78
CA LEU A 229 9.46 -18.14 -2.80
C LEU A 229 8.96 -16.88 -2.13
N LEU A 230 8.40 -15.93 -2.90
CA LEU A 230 7.82 -14.70 -2.36
C LEU A 230 6.64 -15.00 -1.42
N TRP A 231 5.77 -15.93 -1.81
CA TRP A 231 4.63 -16.34 -0.97
C TRP A 231 5.09 -17.03 0.32
N GLY A 232 6.09 -17.91 0.24
CA GLY A 232 6.68 -18.56 1.43
C GLY A 232 7.20 -17.54 2.44
N TYR A 233 7.93 -16.54 1.95
CA TYR A 233 8.43 -15.46 2.80
C TYR A 233 7.30 -14.56 3.34
N GLY A 234 6.32 -14.23 2.52
CA GLY A 234 5.16 -13.45 2.94
C GLY A 234 4.36 -14.14 4.04
N PHE A 235 4.14 -15.46 3.95
CA PHE A 235 3.49 -16.21 5.02
C PHE A 235 4.33 -16.23 6.30
N LEU A 236 5.64 -16.36 6.21
CA LEU A 236 6.51 -16.28 7.39
C LEU A 236 6.36 -14.94 8.11
N GLN A 237 6.40 -13.83 7.36
CA GLN A 237 6.16 -12.49 7.90
C GLN A 237 4.76 -12.35 8.49
N MET A 238 3.76 -12.91 7.84
CA MET A 238 2.37 -12.90 8.34
C MET A 238 2.27 -13.63 9.69
N PHE A 239 2.91 -14.77 9.86
CA PHE A 239 2.94 -15.48 11.16
C PHE A 239 3.63 -14.65 12.25
N PHE A 240 4.71 -13.94 11.91
CA PHE A 240 5.34 -13.01 12.86
C PHE A 240 4.39 -11.90 13.28
N LEU A 241 3.66 -11.29 12.34
CA LEU A 241 2.73 -10.23 12.63
C LEU A 241 1.51 -10.72 13.43
N ILE A 242 1.00 -11.92 13.14
CA ILE A 242 -0.08 -12.55 13.93
C ILE A 242 0.42 -12.76 15.37
N ARG A 243 1.63 -13.30 15.56
CA ARG A 243 2.22 -13.49 16.90
C ARG A 243 2.41 -12.17 17.66
N LEU A 244 2.77 -11.09 16.94
CA LEU A 244 2.99 -9.77 17.51
C LEU A 244 1.72 -8.93 17.64
N PHE A 245 0.59 -9.40 17.14
CA PHE A 245 -0.66 -8.62 17.07
C PHE A 245 -1.11 -8.05 18.43
N PRO A 246 -1.03 -8.76 19.57
CA PRO A 246 -1.36 -8.20 20.88
C PRO A 246 -0.51 -6.96 21.24
N TRP A 247 0.80 -6.99 20.90
CA TRP A 247 1.71 -5.87 21.11
C TRP A 247 1.43 -4.73 20.13
N ILE A 248 1.13 -5.03 18.86
CA ILE A 248 0.78 -4.04 17.85
C ILE A 248 -0.50 -3.30 18.22
N SER A 249 -1.48 -4.01 18.77
CA SER A 249 -2.81 -3.49 19.11
C SER A 249 -2.94 -2.95 20.55
N GLU A 250 -1.86 -2.79 21.30
CA GLU A 250 -1.86 -2.36 22.72
C GLU A 250 -2.66 -1.05 22.97
N LYS A 251 -2.62 -0.11 22.03
CA LYS A 251 -3.41 1.15 22.10
C LYS A 251 -4.79 1.04 21.45
N GLY A 252 -5.26 -0.19 21.21
CA GLY A 252 -6.53 -0.45 20.53
C GLY A 252 -6.46 -0.22 19.02
N LEU A 253 -7.52 -0.61 18.33
CA LEU A 253 -7.62 -0.49 16.89
C LEU A 253 -7.85 0.97 16.47
N ASN A 254 -7.06 1.44 15.51
CA ASN A 254 -7.12 2.80 14.97
C ASN A 254 -6.87 2.79 13.45
N ILE A 255 -7.01 3.95 12.80
CA ILE A 255 -6.84 4.07 11.33
C ILE A 255 -5.46 3.64 10.85
N GLY A 256 -4.43 3.71 11.71
CA GLY A 256 -3.08 3.23 11.37
C GLY A 256 -3.03 1.74 10.97
N PHE A 257 -4.01 0.92 11.38
CA PHE A 257 -4.11 -0.48 10.95
C PHE A 257 -4.37 -0.67 9.45
N TRP A 258 -4.76 0.40 8.72
CA TRP A 258 -4.77 0.35 7.26
C TRP A 258 -3.37 0.12 6.66
N ALA A 259 -2.32 0.21 7.45
CA ALA A 259 -0.98 -0.21 7.08
C ALA A 259 -0.88 -1.69 6.64
N PHE A 260 -1.80 -2.54 7.11
CA PHE A 260 -1.91 -3.94 6.68
C PHE A 260 -2.60 -4.12 5.33
N SER A 261 -3.41 -3.14 4.91
CA SER A 261 -4.38 -3.30 3.83
C SER A 261 -3.76 -3.67 2.48
N PHE A 262 -2.64 -3.03 2.11
CA PHE A 262 -2.01 -3.27 0.81
C PHE A 262 -1.43 -4.68 0.71
N GLY A 263 -0.75 -5.14 1.76
CA GLY A 263 -0.25 -6.53 1.81
C GLY A 263 -1.37 -7.56 1.80
N LEU A 264 -2.47 -7.33 2.55
CA LEU A 264 -3.63 -8.22 2.57
C LEU A 264 -4.37 -8.26 1.24
N ALA A 265 -4.59 -7.11 0.60
CA ALA A 265 -5.24 -7.05 -0.70
C ALA A 265 -4.40 -7.73 -1.80
N SER A 266 -3.07 -7.58 -1.73
CA SER A 266 -2.14 -8.26 -2.66
C SER A 266 -2.05 -9.76 -2.39
N LEU A 267 -2.15 -10.20 -1.12
CA LEU A 267 -2.34 -11.62 -0.79
C LEU A 267 -3.61 -12.17 -1.43
N ALA A 268 -4.74 -11.43 -1.36
CA ALA A 268 -5.97 -11.84 -2.01
C ALA A 268 -5.81 -11.93 -3.54
N ASN A 269 -5.16 -10.94 -4.16
CA ASN A 269 -4.93 -10.93 -5.61
C ASN A 269 -4.06 -12.12 -6.06
N GLY A 270 -2.95 -12.37 -5.38
CA GLY A 270 -2.10 -13.53 -5.67
C GLY A 270 -2.84 -14.86 -5.43
N ALA A 271 -3.67 -14.95 -4.38
CA ALA A 271 -4.47 -16.13 -4.09
C ALA A 271 -5.39 -16.52 -5.28
N VAL A 272 -5.95 -15.53 -5.96
CA VAL A 272 -6.75 -15.77 -7.17
C VAL A 272 -5.93 -16.48 -8.25
N SER A 273 -4.70 -16.00 -8.51
CA SER A 273 -3.81 -16.65 -9.50
C SER A 273 -3.48 -18.10 -9.11
N PHE A 274 -3.22 -18.39 -7.83
CA PHE A 274 -3.00 -19.76 -7.36
C PHE A 274 -4.23 -20.65 -7.55
N VAL A 275 -5.44 -20.12 -7.33
CA VAL A 275 -6.70 -20.85 -7.56
C VAL A 275 -6.90 -21.13 -9.05
N HIS A 276 -6.69 -20.14 -9.93
CA HIS A 276 -6.84 -20.29 -11.37
C HIS A 276 -5.91 -21.39 -11.96
N HIS A 277 -4.70 -21.48 -11.42
CA HIS A 277 -3.71 -22.49 -11.85
C HIS A 277 -3.81 -23.83 -11.09
N ASN A 278 -4.80 -24.00 -10.21
CA ASN A 278 -4.98 -25.18 -9.36
C ASN A 278 -3.72 -25.54 -8.51
N VAL A 279 -2.94 -24.52 -8.12
CA VAL A 279 -1.75 -24.69 -7.28
C VAL A 279 -2.12 -24.36 -5.84
N LEU A 280 -1.95 -25.31 -4.92
CA LEU A 280 -2.23 -25.11 -3.48
C LEU A 280 -3.61 -24.48 -3.22
N SER A 281 -4.63 -24.84 -3.98
CA SER A 281 -5.96 -24.19 -4.00
C SER A 281 -6.61 -24.08 -2.62
N GLY A 282 -6.40 -25.07 -1.72
CA GLY A 282 -6.89 -25.01 -0.33
C GLY A 282 -6.26 -23.86 0.46
N LEU A 283 -4.92 -23.71 0.36
CA LEU A 283 -4.20 -22.61 1.00
C LEU A 283 -4.59 -21.27 0.38
N ALA A 284 -4.70 -21.19 -0.94
CA ALA A 284 -5.05 -19.99 -1.67
C ALA A 284 -6.47 -19.52 -1.32
N ASN A 285 -7.46 -20.40 -1.30
CA ASN A 285 -8.82 -20.07 -0.86
C ASN A 285 -8.84 -19.58 0.59
N GLY A 286 -8.11 -20.24 1.49
CA GLY A 286 -7.96 -19.81 2.88
C GLY A 286 -7.34 -18.40 2.99
N ALA A 287 -6.30 -18.13 2.21
CA ALA A 287 -5.64 -16.82 2.14
C ALA A 287 -6.57 -15.73 1.60
N PHE A 288 -7.33 -16.01 0.54
CA PHE A 288 -8.33 -15.09 0.00
C PHE A 288 -9.41 -14.74 1.02
N ILE A 289 -9.97 -15.74 1.68
CA ILE A 289 -11.00 -15.55 2.72
C ILE A 289 -10.42 -14.76 3.90
N PHE A 290 -9.23 -15.12 4.38
CA PHE A 290 -8.56 -14.42 5.47
C PHE A 290 -8.34 -12.94 5.15
N ALA A 291 -7.79 -12.64 3.97
CA ALA A 291 -7.54 -11.26 3.54
C ALA A 291 -8.85 -10.45 3.49
N ASN A 292 -9.92 -11.01 2.92
CA ASN A 292 -11.23 -10.35 2.86
C ASN A 292 -11.85 -10.11 4.23
N LEU A 293 -11.74 -11.05 5.17
CA LEU A 293 -12.22 -10.88 6.55
C LEU A 293 -11.47 -9.76 7.26
N MET A 294 -10.14 -9.72 7.13
CA MET A 294 -9.33 -8.66 7.73
C MET A 294 -9.64 -7.29 7.12
N MET A 295 -9.77 -7.21 5.79
CA MET A 295 -10.15 -5.97 5.10
C MET A 295 -11.55 -5.49 5.50
N SER A 296 -12.52 -6.40 5.63
CA SER A 296 -13.85 -6.09 6.14
C SER A 296 -13.79 -5.54 7.57
N GLY A 297 -12.95 -6.11 8.42
CA GLY A 297 -12.71 -5.62 9.78
C GLY A 297 -12.17 -4.17 9.79
N LEU A 298 -11.22 -3.84 8.89
CA LEU A 298 -10.71 -2.47 8.74
C LEU A 298 -11.80 -1.49 8.29
N VAL A 299 -12.64 -1.89 7.36
CA VAL A 299 -13.79 -1.07 6.91
C VAL A 299 -14.77 -0.84 8.05
N LEU A 300 -15.19 -1.90 8.76
CA LEU A 300 -16.12 -1.79 9.90
C LEU A 300 -15.55 -0.93 11.02
N MET A 301 -14.27 -1.09 11.35
CA MET A 301 -13.57 -0.22 12.30
C MET A 301 -13.63 1.25 11.87
N THR A 302 -13.37 1.53 10.58
CA THR A 302 -13.37 2.89 10.04
C THR A 302 -14.76 3.51 10.09
N LEU A 303 -15.79 2.78 9.67
CA LEU A 303 -17.19 3.21 9.78
C LEU A 303 -17.56 3.50 11.23
N GLY A 304 -17.19 2.61 12.17
CA GLY A 304 -17.42 2.82 13.60
C GLY A 304 -16.77 4.11 14.12
N LYS A 305 -15.58 4.47 13.64
CA LYS A 305 -14.91 5.73 14.00
C LYS A 305 -15.57 6.95 13.36
N ILE A 306 -16.06 6.84 12.14
CA ILE A 306 -16.81 7.92 11.46
C ILE A 306 -18.09 8.21 12.24
N PHE A 307 -18.89 7.18 12.57
CA PHE A 307 -20.14 7.34 13.34
C PHE A 307 -19.92 7.92 14.75
N LYS A 308 -18.77 7.63 15.37
CA LYS A 308 -18.38 8.18 16.70
C LYS A 308 -17.73 9.57 16.60
N GLY A 309 -17.59 10.16 15.43
CA GLY A 309 -16.86 11.44 15.23
C GLY A 309 -15.38 11.40 15.60
N GLN A 310 -14.76 10.21 15.55
CA GLN A 310 -13.35 9.96 15.92
C GLN A 310 -12.45 9.71 14.70
N PHE A 311 -12.96 9.92 13.50
CA PHE A 311 -12.21 9.68 12.26
C PHE A 311 -11.22 10.82 11.97
N TRP A 312 -11.67 12.06 12.14
CA TRP A 312 -10.83 13.25 11.89
C TRP A 312 -9.97 13.57 13.11
N LEU A 313 -8.75 14.05 12.88
CA LEU A 313 -7.95 14.64 13.95
C LEU A 313 -8.68 15.88 14.51
N LYS A 314 -8.74 15.97 15.84
CA LYS A 314 -9.36 17.09 16.52
C LYS A 314 -8.33 18.15 16.89
#